data_3f1cc56fda2b1c28ad9e49604d77fcbc
#
_entry.id   3f1cc56fda2b1c28ad9e49604d77fcbc
#
_cell.length_a   1.000
_cell.length_b   1.000
_cell.length_c   1.000
_cell.angle_alpha   90.00
_cell.angle_beta   90.00
_cell.angle_gamma   90.00
#
_symmetry.space_group_name_H-M   'P 1'
#
loop_
_entity.id
_entity.type
_entity.pdbx_description
1 polymer ?
#
loop_
_entity_poly.entity_id
_entity_poly.type
_entity_poly.pdbx_seq_one_letter_code
_entity_poly.pdbx_strand_id
1 'polypeptide(L)'
;MKKIFLTAGCALIFSQASSAFAQAKQEAPLVSIATHDAFFEQLRQLCGKAFEGKVAVDHPKSNGFEGRLVMHVRKCSDSQLQIPFHVGNNHSRTWIITKTGSGLSLKHDHRHADGSHDAQTMYGGHTLDAGWNNVQSFPADQYSKELFARLGGAQSISNVWQIFIYPKSFSYRLTREGREFRVNFDLTKAIDLPPTPWGY
;
A
#
# COMPACT_ATOMS: atom_id res chain seq x y z
N MET A 1 -79.69 -31.85 47.54
CA MET A 1 -79.10 -30.51 47.40
C MET A 1 -77.61 -30.67 47.37
N LYS A 2 -77.00 -30.67 46.16
CA LYS A 2 -75.50 -30.76 45.96
C LYS A 2 -75.00 -29.38 45.59
N LYS A 3 -74.14 -28.83 46.44
CA LYS A 3 -73.46 -27.53 46.19
C LYS A 3 -72.21 -27.82 45.34
N ILE A 4 -72.14 -27.18 44.18
CA ILE A 4 -70.97 -27.19 43.29
C ILE A 4 -70.12 -25.96 43.64
N PHE A 5 -68.88 -26.21 44.10
CA PHE A 5 -67.92 -25.14 44.25
C PHE A 5 -67.11 -25.00 42.97
N LEU A 6 -67.18 -23.84 42.34
CA LEU A 6 -66.35 -23.43 41.22
C LEU A 6 -65.05 -22.80 41.77
N THR A 7 -63.93 -23.45 41.55
CA THR A 7 -62.60 -22.84 41.85
C THR A 7 -62.09 -22.15 40.59
N ALA A 8 -61.97 -20.84 40.67
CA ALA A 8 -61.33 -20.03 39.60
C ALA A 8 -59.82 -20.13 39.75
N GLY A 9 -59.18 -20.80 38.80
CA GLY A 9 -57.72 -20.84 38.70
C GLY A 9 -57.21 -19.57 37.95
N CYS A 10 -56.48 -18.76 38.69
CA CYS A 10 -55.78 -17.57 38.14
C CYS A 10 -54.44 -18.03 37.54
N ALA A 11 -54.34 -18.09 36.19
CA ALA A 11 -53.09 -18.41 35.50
C ALA A 11 -52.25 -17.11 35.42
N LEU A 12 -51.16 -17.05 36.17
CA LEU A 12 -50.17 -16.03 36.07
C LEU A 12 -49.27 -16.34 34.86
N ILE A 13 -49.44 -15.54 33.79
CA ILE A 13 -48.55 -15.53 32.62
C ILE A 13 -47.31 -14.72 32.98
N PHE A 14 -46.17 -15.40 33.24
CA PHE A 14 -44.88 -14.77 33.32
C PHE A 14 -44.40 -14.46 31.91
N SER A 15 -44.51 -13.21 31.49
CA SER A 15 -43.87 -12.70 30.30
C SER A 15 -42.35 -12.58 30.56
N GLN A 16 -41.55 -13.50 30.02
CA GLN A 16 -40.09 -13.37 30.00
C GLN A 16 -39.71 -12.36 28.92
N ALA A 17 -39.39 -11.16 29.34
CA ALA A 17 -38.76 -10.19 28.46
C ALA A 17 -37.29 -10.65 28.23
N SER A 18 -37.04 -11.30 27.08
CA SER A 18 -35.67 -11.56 26.63
C SER A 18 -35.03 -10.24 26.24
N SER A 19 -34.22 -9.66 27.11
CA SER A 19 -33.33 -8.54 26.79
C SER A 19 -32.21 -9.09 25.89
N ALA A 20 -32.38 -8.94 24.57
CA ALA A 20 -31.31 -9.11 23.62
C ALA A 20 -30.29 -7.97 23.84
N PHE A 21 -29.25 -8.27 24.62
CA PHE A 21 -28.06 -7.40 24.63
C PHE A 21 -27.47 -7.44 23.24
N ALA A 22 -27.67 -6.37 22.47
CA ALA A 22 -26.92 -6.14 21.25
C ALA A 22 -25.44 -6.01 21.69
N GLN A 23 -24.67 -7.06 21.45
CA GLN A 23 -23.25 -7.07 21.67
C GLN A 23 -22.65 -6.06 20.70
N ALA A 24 -22.31 -4.87 21.18
CA ALA A 24 -21.58 -3.88 20.39
C ALA A 24 -20.33 -4.58 19.86
N LYS A 25 -20.16 -4.60 18.54
CA LYS A 25 -18.98 -5.17 17.89
C LYS A 25 -17.80 -4.32 18.35
N GLN A 26 -17.05 -4.82 19.31
CA GLN A 26 -15.88 -4.14 19.81
C GLN A 26 -14.80 -4.25 18.74
N GLU A 27 -14.69 -3.23 17.91
CA GLU A 27 -13.56 -3.13 16.97
C GLU A 27 -12.29 -2.94 17.78
N ALA A 28 -11.28 -3.77 17.50
CA ALA A 28 -9.97 -3.58 18.10
C ALA A 28 -9.47 -2.17 17.73
N PRO A 29 -8.97 -1.37 18.71
CA PRO A 29 -8.43 -0.06 18.37
C PRO A 29 -7.29 -0.23 17.38
N LEU A 30 -7.36 0.49 16.27
CA LEU A 30 -6.27 0.56 15.29
C LEU A 30 -5.11 1.30 15.95
N VAL A 31 -4.10 0.55 16.37
CA VAL A 31 -2.89 1.12 16.95
C VAL A 31 -1.91 1.41 15.82
N SER A 32 -1.63 2.69 15.63
CA SER A 32 -0.60 3.15 14.70
C SER A 32 0.77 2.63 15.14
N ILE A 33 1.55 2.10 14.18
CA ILE A 33 2.94 1.68 14.41
C ILE A 33 3.83 2.90 14.19
N ALA A 34 4.49 3.37 15.25
CA ALA A 34 5.25 4.63 15.25
C ALA A 34 6.30 4.71 14.13
N THR A 35 6.97 3.60 13.81
CA THR A 35 7.94 3.56 12.70
C THR A 35 7.29 3.72 11.34
N HIS A 36 6.09 3.18 11.14
CA HIS A 36 5.32 3.37 9.90
C HIS A 36 4.88 4.82 9.75
N ASP A 37 4.40 5.45 10.82
CA ASP A 37 4.01 6.85 10.79
C ASP A 37 5.19 7.77 10.53
N ALA A 38 6.32 7.54 11.19
CA ALA A 38 7.54 8.31 10.98
C ALA A 38 8.07 8.17 9.55
N PHE A 39 8.04 6.95 8.98
CA PHE A 39 8.42 6.70 7.60
C PHE A 39 7.50 7.43 6.61
N PHE A 40 6.19 7.29 6.80
CA PHE A 40 5.20 7.91 5.94
C PHE A 40 5.32 9.45 5.96
N GLU A 41 5.53 10.03 7.16
CA GLU A 41 5.68 11.46 7.34
C GLU A 41 6.93 12.00 6.63
N GLN A 42 8.08 11.30 6.70
CA GLN A 42 9.28 11.70 5.97
C GLN A 42 9.03 11.76 4.46
N LEU A 43 8.29 10.81 3.90
CA LEU A 43 7.90 10.85 2.49
C LEU A 43 6.93 12.01 2.21
N ARG A 44 5.97 12.25 3.10
CA ARG A 44 4.98 13.32 2.98
C ARG A 44 5.63 14.71 2.95
N GLN A 45 6.74 14.92 3.66
CA GLN A 45 7.52 16.17 3.63
C GLN A 45 8.14 16.47 2.26
N LEU A 46 8.21 15.49 1.38
CA LEU A 46 8.66 15.67 -0.01
C LEU A 46 7.51 16.04 -0.96
N CYS A 47 6.30 16.22 -0.45
CA CYS A 47 5.13 16.47 -1.28
C CYS A 47 5.30 17.70 -2.17
N GLY A 48 4.90 17.59 -3.43
CA GLY A 48 5.06 18.61 -4.46
C GLY A 48 6.46 18.71 -5.07
N LYS A 49 7.41 17.86 -4.65
CA LYS A 49 8.80 17.91 -5.14
C LYS A 49 9.10 16.73 -6.06
N ALA A 50 9.94 16.99 -7.07
CA ALA A 50 10.46 15.97 -7.98
C ALA A 50 11.98 15.89 -7.87
N PHE A 51 12.51 14.67 -8.10
CA PHE A 51 13.94 14.39 -7.94
C PHE A 51 14.41 13.47 -9.07
N GLU A 52 15.65 13.71 -9.53
CA GLU A 52 16.30 12.86 -10.51
C GLU A 52 17.01 11.68 -9.83
N GLY A 53 16.94 10.51 -10.46
CA GLY A 53 17.50 9.27 -9.97
C GLY A 53 18.47 8.62 -10.93
N LYS A 54 19.22 7.66 -10.41
CA LYS A 54 20.14 6.81 -11.18
C LYS A 54 19.99 5.36 -10.75
N VAL A 55 20.02 4.44 -11.73
CA VAL A 55 20.10 3.02 -11.43
C VAL A 55 21.42 2.74 -10.71
N ALA A 56 21.33 2.22 -9.50
CA ALA A 56 22.46 1.85 -8.68
C ALA A 56 22.83 0.35 -8.81
N VAL A 57 21.79 -0.50 -8.94
CA VAL A 57 21.93 -1.94 -9.16
C VAL A 57 20.86 -2.38 -10.15
N ASP A 58 21.24 -3.23 -11.11
CA ASP A 58 20.34 -3.91 -12.03
C ASP A 58 20.96 -5.25 -12.42
N HIS A 59 20.70 -6.28 -11.62
CA HIS A 59 21.27 -7.60 -11.81
C HIS A 59 20.19 -8.71 -11.70
N PRO A 60 20.08 -9.60 -12.71
CA PRO A 60 20.61 -9.45 -14.07
C PRO A 60 20.02 -8.20 -14.73
N LYS A 61 20.75 -7.61 -15.66
CA LYS A 61 20.35 -6.39 -16.33
C LYS A 61 18.98 -6.57 -16.98
N SER A 62 18.10 -5.60 -16.78
CA SER A 62 16.76 -5.55 -17.35
C SER A 62 16.64 -4.39 -18.35
N ASN A 63 15.69 -4.49 -19.25
CA ASN A 63 15.32 -3.40 -20.18
C ASN A 63 14.25 -2.51 -19.53
N GLY A 64 14.12 -1.28 -20.02
CA GLY A 64 13.03 -0.37 -19.67
C GLY A 64 13.33 0.60 -18.51
N PHE A 65 14.62 0.75 -18.15
CA PHE A 65 15.10 1.77 -17.21
C PHE A 65 16.22 2.62 -17.80
N GLU A 66 16.30 2.65 -19.13
CA GLU A 66 17.22 3.50 -19.87
C GLU A 66 16.65 4.92 -19.97
N GLY A 67 17.52 5.92 -19.83
CA GLY A 67 17.16 7.31 -19.90
C GLY A 67 17.06 7.99 -18.54
N ARG A 68 16.48 9.18 -18.53
CA ARG A 68 16.33 10.00 -17.32
C ARG A 68 15.29 9.41 -16.41
N LEU A 69 15.66 9.15 -15.15
CA LEU A 69 14.76 8.63 -14.14
C LEU A 69 14.30 9.79 -13.24
N VAL A 70 13.01 9.94 -13.05
CA VAL A 70 12.43 11.00 -12.20
C VAL A 70 11.34 10.41 -11.31
N MET A 71 11.41 10.68 -10.02
CA MET A 71 10.28 10.49 -9.12
C MET A 71 9.64 11.84 -8.76
N HIS A 72 8.33 11.88 -8.57
CA HIS A 72 7.60 13.06 -8.14
C HIS A 72 6.62 12.69 -7.02
N VAL A 73 6.82 13.20 -5.80
CA VAL A 73 5.85 13.02 -4.71
C VAL A 73 4.65 13.94 -4.98
N ARG A 74 3.69 13.47 -5.81
CA ARG A 74 2.73 14.32 -6.51
C ARG A 74 1.45 14.58 -5.74
N LYS A 75 0.82 13.53 -5.21
CA LYS A 75 -0.41 13.64 -4.43
C LYS A 75 -0.19 13.09 -3.04
N CYS A 76 -0.63 13.84 -2.04
CA CYS A 76 -0.42 13.52 -0.64
C CYS A 76 -1.69 13.78 0.16
N SER A 77 -2.07 12.80 0.95
CA SER A 77 -3.07 12.92 1.99
C SER A 77 -2.51 12.40 3.31
N ASP A 78 -3.30 12.40 4.36
CA ASP A 78 -2.88 11.86 5.66
C ASP A 78 -2.71 10.33 5.64
N SER A 79 -3.27 9.65 4.62
CA SER A 79 -3.26 8.19 4.52
C SER A 79 -2.67 7.65 3.22
N GLN A 80 -2.44 8.49 2.18
CA GLN A 80 -1.96 7.99 0.90
C GLN A 80 -1.03 8.99 0.21
N LEU A 81 0.04 8.45 -0.37
CA LEU A 81 0.97 9.15 -1.25
C LEU A 81 0.97 8.51 -2.63
N GLN A 82 0.95 9.34 -3.69
CA GLN A 82 1.11 8.89 -5.06
C GLN A 82 2.39 9.50 -5.62
N ILE A 83 3.31 8.62 -6.00
CA ILE A 83 4.66 8.96 -6.42
C ILE A 83 4.89 8.42 -7.84
N PRO A 84 4.58 9.20 -8.90
CA PRO A 84 4.97 8.87 -10.26
C PRO A 84 6.46 8.60 -10.38
N PHE A 85 6.80 7.57 -11.15
CA PHE A 85 8.15 7.20 -11.52
C PHE A 85 8.28 7.18 -13.06
N HIS A 86 8.93 8.21 -13.60
CA HIS A 86 9.13 8.39 -15.03
C HIS A 86 10.45 7.83 -15.47
N VAL A 87 10.47 7.23 -16.65
CA VAL A 87 11.68 6.73 -17.33
C VAL A 87 11.72 7.31 -18.73
N GLY A 88 12.50 8.36 -18.94
CA GLY A 88 12.46 9.14 -20.17
C GLY A 88 11.04 9.63 -20.46
N ASN A 89 10.49 9.29 -21.62
CA ASN A 89 9.13 9.64 -22.04
C ASN A 89 8.07 8.62 -21.60
N ASN A 90 8.44 7.60 -20.84
CA ASN A 90 7.50 6.64 -20.28
C ASN A 90 6.98 7.13 -18.93
N HIS A 91 5.70 7.52 -18.87
CA HIS A 91 5.01 8.04 -17.70
C HIS A 91 3.99 7.04 -17.13
N SER A 92 4.19 5.73 -17.37
CA SER A 92 3.24 4.66 -17.05
C SER A 92 3.17 4.27 -15.58
N ARG A 93 4.15 4.63 -14.75
CA ARG A 93 4.33 4.05 -13.41
C ARG A 93 4.02 5.06 -12.31
N THR A 94 3.22 4.63 -11.31
CA THR A 94 3.00 5.38 -10.08
C THR A 94 3.10 4.44 -8.88
N TRP A 95 3.97 4.73 -7.94
CA TRP A 95 3.96 4.09 -6.63
C TRP A 95 2.87 4.72 -5.77
N ILE A 96 2.05 3.88 -5.18
CA ILE A 96 0.99 4.29 -4.25
C ILE A 96 1.32 3.70 -2.89
N ILE A 97 1.62 4.57 -1.92
CA ILE A 97 1.89 4.17 -0.54
C ILE A 97 0.69 4.56 0.29
N THR A 98 0.08 3.58 0.97
CA THR A 98 -1.12 3.81 1.77
C THR A 98 -0.92 3.33 3.20
N LYS A 99 -1.31 4.15 4.18
CA LYS A 99 -1.47 3.73 5.57
C LYS A 99 -2.72 2.87 5.65
N THR A 100 -2.56 1.63 6.11
CA THR A 100 -3.66 0.72 6.37
C THR A 100 -3.88 0.59 7.87
N GLY A 101 -4.97 -0.02 8.30
CA GLY A 101 -5.19 -0.26 9.73
C GLY A 101 -4.17 -1.20 10.39
N SER A 102 -3.32 -1.86 9.60
CA SER A 102 -2.34 -2.86 10.07
C SER A 102 -0.91 -2.60 9.59
N GLY A 103 -0.63 -1.46 8.97
CA GLY A 103 0.71 -1.12 8.49
C GLY A 103 0.68 -0.23 7.26
N LEU A 104 1.67 -0.42 6.37
CA LEU A 104 1.76 0.28 5.09
C LEU A 104 1.59 -0.69 3.93
N SER A 105 0.93 -0.25 2.86
CA SER A 105 0.93 -0.95 1.59
C SER A 105 1.66 -0.14 0.52
N LEU A 106 2.40 -0.82 -0.35
CA LEU A 106 2.97 -0.27 -1.57
C LEU A 106 2.29 -0.95 -2.76
N LYS A 107 1.72 -0.15 -3.67
CA LYS A 107 1.17 -0.63 -4.94
C LYS A 107 1.83 0.08 -6.11
N HIS A 108 1.95 -0.65 -7.22
CA HIS A 108 2.46 -0.14 -8.49
C HIS A 108 1.28 -0.02 -9.45
N ASP A 109 0.81 1.21 -9.66
CA ASP A 109 -0.18 1.49 -10.71
C ASP A 109 0.56 1.66 -12.04
N HIS A 110 0.24 0.80 -13.00
CA HIS A 110 0.75 0.87 -14.35
C HIS A 110 -0.38 1.19 -15.32
N ARG A 111 -0.12 2.16 -16.20
CA ARG A 111 -1.10 2.63 -17.18
C ARG A 111 -0.50 2.74 -18.56
N HIS A 112 -1.36 2.54 -19.57
CA HIS A 112 -1.06 2.88 -20.96
C HIS A 112 -1.15 4.39 -21.19
N ALA A 113 -0.67 4.85 -22.34
CA ALA A 113 -0.64 6.28 -22.69
C ALA A 113 -2.04 6.90 -22.81
N ASP A 114 -3.05 6.09 -23.09
CA ASP A 114 -4.47 6.50 -23.13
C ASP A 114 -5.12 6.57 -21.73
N GLY A 115 -4.36 6.25 -20.68
CA GLY A 115 -4.81 6.25 -19.29
C GLY A 115 -5.47 4.95 -18.83
N SER A 116 -5.68 3.96 -19.70
CA SER A 116 -6.21 2.66 -19.30
C SER A 116 -5.20 1.88 -18.46
N HIS A 117 -5.69 0.96 -17.62
CA HIS A 117 -4.83 0.12 -16.80
C HIS A 117 -4.09 -0.92 -17.63
N ASP A 118 -2.80 -1.10 -17.35
CA ASP A 118 -2.04 -2.25 -17.84
C ASP A 118 -2.55 -3.54 -17.20
N ALA A 119 -2.43 -4.67 -17.91
CA ALA A 119 -2.78 -5.98 -17.36
C ALA A 119 -1.97 -6.31 -16.10
N GLN A 120 -0.72 -5.87 -16.03
CA GLN A 120 0.16 -6.00 -14.87
C GLN A 120 0.18 -4.70 -14.06
N THR A 121 -0.93 -4.39 -13.39
CA THR A 121 -1.07 -3.19 -12.56
C THR A 121 -1.50 -3.52 -11.13
N MET A 122 -1.37 -2.53 -10.22
CA MET A 122 -1.74 -2.61 -8.80
C MET A 122 -1.09 -3.76 -8.02
N TYR A 123 -0.02 -4.34 -8.56
CA TYR A 123 0.81 -5.28 -7.80
C TYR A 123 1.65 -4.55 -6.75
N GLY A 124 2.09 -5.28 -5.75
CA GLY A 124 2.88 -4.72 -4.65
C GLY A 124 2.83 -5.61 -3.42
N GLY A 125 2.94 -5.00 -2.27
CA GLY A 125 2.99 -5.72 -1.01
C GLY A 125 2.55 -4.89 0.18
N HIS A 126 2.60 -5.53 1.33
CA HIS A 126 2.25 -4.96 2.62
C HIS A 126 3.38 -5.20 3.62
N THR A 127 3.61 -4.27 4.54
CA THR A 127 4.57 -4.46 5.63
C THR A 127 4.12 -5.62 6.53
N LEU A 128 5.05 -6.49 6.90
CA LEU A 128 4.79 -7.63 7.80
C LEU A 128 5.29 -7.39 9.23
N ASP A 129 6.11 -6.37 9.41
CA ASP A 129 6.70 -5.98 10.69
C ASP A 129 6.78 -4.45 10.80
N ALA A 130 7.24 -3.96 11.93
CA ALA A 130 7.36 -2.53 12.21
C ALA A 130 8.40 -1.82 11.32
N GLY A 131 9.37 -2.53 10.78
CA GLY A 131 10.47 -1.96 10.02
C GLY A 131 11.22 -0.87 10.80
N TRP A 132 11.73 0.12 10.06
CA TRP A 132 12.49 1.25 10.59
C TRP A 132 11.85 2.58 10.16
N ASN A 133 12.11 3.63 10.90
CA ASN A 133 11.63 4.98 10.55
C ASN A 133 12.02 5.43 9.14
N ASN A 134 13.09 4.87 8.60
CA ASN A 134 13.69 5.26 7.33
C ASN A 134 13.76 4.10 6.31
N VAL A 135 13.31 2.90 6.67
CA VAL A 135 13.30 1.74 5.77
C VAL A 135 12.04 0.91 6.01
N GLN A 136 11.30 0.65 4.94
CA GLN A 136 10.16 -0.25 4.96
C GLN A 136 10.26 -1.29 3.87
N SER A 137 9.80 -2.50 4.18
CA SER A 137 9.81 -3.66 3.27
C SER A 137 8.38 -4.11 2.98
N PHE A 138 8.11 -4.42 1.71
CA PHE A 138 6.80 -4.77 1.20
C PHE A 138 6.89 -6.09 0.43
N PRO A 139 6.88 -7.26 1.09
CA PRO A 139 6.80 -8.55 0.41
C PRO A 139 5.52 -8.65 -0.40
N ALA A 140 5.58 -9.31 -1.57
CA ALA A 140 4.44 -9.45 -2.48
C ALA A 140 3.21 -10.00 -1.74
N ASP A 141 2.11 -9.26 -1.82
CA ASP A 141 0.82 -9.68 -1.26
C ASP A 141 0.13 -10.75 -2.11
N GLN A 142 -0.97 -11.30 -1.61
CA GLN A 142 -1.68 -12.40 -2.26
C GLN A 142 -2.16 -12.01 -3.66
N TYR A 143 -2.73 -10.80 -3.82
CA TYR A 143 -3.14 -10.29 -5.13
C TYR A 143 -1.98 -10.29 -6.14
N SER A 144 -0.82 -9.80 -5.73
CA SER A 144 0.38 -9.72 -6.58
C SER A 144 0.88 -11.10 -6.98
N LYS A 145 0.89 -12.06 -6.04
CA LYS A 145 1.30 -13.45 -6.32
C LYS A 145 0.38 -14.11 -7.33
N GLU A 146 -0.92 -13.95 -7.17
CA GLU A 146 -1.93 -14.49 -8.10
C GLU A 146 -1.84 -13.82 -9.47
N LEU A 147 -1.67 -12.49 -9.51
CA LEU A 147 -1.48 -11.74 -10.74
C LEU A 147 -0.27 -12.25 -11.52
N PHE A 148 0.89 -12.36 -10.86
CA PHE A 148 2.13 -12.84 -11.49
C PHE A 148 2.01 -14.27 -11.97
N ALA A 149 1.41 -15.17 -11.17
CA ALA A 149 1.17 -16.56 -11.59
C ALA A 149 0.30 -16.61 -12.85
N ARG A 150 -0.77 -15.83 -12.91
CA ARG A 150 -1.69 -15.78 -14.05
C ARG A 150 -1.02 -15.20 -15.32
N LEU A 151 -0.12 -14.24 -15.18
CA LEU A 151 0.56 -13.58 -16.31
C LEU A 151 1.88 -14.26 -16.72
N GLY A 152 2.20 -15.44 -16.18
CA GLY A 152 3.42 -16.19 -16.50
C GLY A 152 4.69 -15.65 -15.83
N GLY A 153 4.55 -14.76 -14.85
CA GLY A 153 5.64 -14.16 -14.08
C GLY A 153 5.89 -14.83 -12.72
N ALA A 154 5.80 -16.17 -12.64
CA ALA A 154 5.88 -16.92 -11.38
C ALA A 154 7.13 -16.61 -10.55
N GLN A 155 8.27 -16.26 -11.17
CA GLN A 155 9.48 -15.83 -10.46
C GLN A 155 9.27 -14.56 -9.63
N SER A 156 8.25 -13.77 -9.92
CA SER A 156 7.94 -12.50 -9.23
C SER A 156 7.07 -12.66 -7.97
N ILE A 157 6.60 -13.88 -7.67
CA ILE A 157 5.78 -14.15 -6.46
C ILE A 157 6.57 -13.95 -5.16
N SER A 158 7.91 -14.06 -5.22
CA SER A 158 8.82 -13.84 -4.09
C SER A 158 9.41 -12.43 -4.05
N ASN A 159 8.91 -11.50 -4.87
CA ASN A 159 9.37 -10.12 -4.86
C ASN A 159 9.21 -9.50 -3.48
N VAL A 160 10.25 -8.79 -3.05
CA VAL A 160 10.21 -7.87 -1.91
C VAL A 160 10.64 -6.51 -2.41
N TRP A 161 9.76 -5.53 -2.26
CA TRP A 161 10.10 -4.13 -2.51
C TRP A 161 10.53 -3.48 -1.21
N GLN A 162 11.51 -2.59 -1.30
CA GLN A 162 11.99 -1.82 -0.17
C GLN A 162 12.10 -0.36 -0.56
N ILE A 163 11.70 0.51 0.36
CA ILE A 163 11.90 1.94 0.23
C ILE A 163 12.76 2.41 1.38
N PHE A 164 13.79 3.19 1.02
CA PHE A 164 14.72 3.83 1.95
C PHE A 164 14.55 5.33 1.82
N ILE A 165 14.39 6.02 2.93
CA ILE A 165 14.32 7.47 2.99
C ILE A 165 15.33 7.99 4.01
N TYR A 166 16.28 8.79 3.53
CA TYR A 166 17.31 9.45 4.34
C TYR A 166 17.29 10.95 4.04
N PRO A 167 17.91 11.81 4.87
CA PRO A 167 17.85 13.26 4.68
C PRO A 167 18.30 13.76 3.30
N LYS A 168 19.18 13.02 2.62
CA LYS A 168 19.74 13.40 1.31
C LYS A 168 19.45 12.43 0.19
N SER A 169 18.78 11.30 0.46
CA SER A 169 18.55 10.27 -0.55
C SER A 169 17.27 9.49 -0.33
N PHE A 170 16.61 9.16 -1.42
CA PHE A 170 15.55 8.15 -1.47
C PHE A 170 16.04 7.00 -2.33
N SER A 171 15.71 5.75 -1.95
CA SER A 171 15.99 4.59 -2.77
C SER A 171 14.77 3.71 -2.86
N TYR A 172 14.49 3.23 -4.06
CA TYR A 172 13.56 2.13 -4.30
C TYR A 172 14.37 0.91 -4.71
N ARG A 173 14.09 -0.21 -4.06
CA ARG A 173 14.77 -1.49 -4.29
C ARG A 173 13.74 -2.59 -4.51
N LEU A 174 13.99 -3.46 -5.47
CA LEU A 174 13.31 -4.74 -5.68
C LEU A 174 14.33 -5.85 -5.49
N THR A 175 13.98 -6.85 -4.69
CA THR A 175 14.77 -8.09 -4.56
C THR A 175 13.89 -9.33 -4.66
N ARG A 176 14.46 -10.40 -5.17
CA ARG A 176 14.05 -11.80 -5.07
C ARG A 176 15.27 -12.67 -5.32
N GLU A 177 15.12 -13.96 -5.23
CA GLU A 177 16.21 -14.88 -5.59
C GLU A 177 16.73 -14.59 -7.01
N GLY A 178 18.02 -14.45 -7.17
CA GLY A 178 18.70 -14.17 -8.43
C GLY A 178 18.42 -12.80 -9.06
N ARG A 179 17.72 -11.88 -8.36
CA ARG A 179 17.37 -10.55 -8.89
C ARG A 179 17.52 -9.45 -7.86
N GLU A 180 18.23 -8.39 -8.23
CA GLU A 180 18.20 -7.11 -7.54
C GLU A 180 18.07 -5.96 -8.54
N PHE A 181 17.18 -5.02 -8.25
CA PHE A 181 17.08 -3.72 -8.91
C PHE A 181 17.05 -2.63 -7.84
N ARG A 182 17.84 -1.58 -8.04
CA ARG A 182 17.83 -0.42 -7.15
C ARG A 182 18.02 0.86 -7.93
N VAL A 183 17.20 1.86 -7.62
CA VAL A 183 17.36 3.23 -8.10
C VAL A 183 17.50 4.15 -6.89
N ASN A 184 18.46 5.08 -6.96
CA ASN A 184 18.69 6.09 -5.92
C ASN A 184 18.34 7.47 -6.50
N PHE A 185 17.69 8.31 -5.68
CA PHE A 185 17.33 9.68 -6.01
C PHE A 185 18.05 10.63 -5.04
N ASP A 186 18.58 11.74 -5.59
CA ASP A 186 19.24 12.79 -4.80
C ASP A 186 18.19 13.80 -4.29
N LEU A 187 17.90 13.76 -3.00
CA LEU A 187 16.93 14.66 -2.36
C LEU A 187 17.49 16.05 -2.07
N THR A 188 18.79 16.28 -2.30
CA THR A 188 19.42 17.59 -2.07
C THR A 188 19.08 18.59 -3.17
N LYS A 189 18.62 18.11 -4.32
CA LYS A 189 18.32 18.91 -5.52
C LYS A 189 16.94 18.54 -6.06
N ALA A 190 15.93 19.33 -5.67
CA ALA A 190 14.67 19.28 -6.36
C ALA A 190 14.84 19.80 -7.80
N ILE A 191 14.09 19.19 -8.73
CA ILE A 191 14.06 19.54 -10.15
C ILE A 191 12.67 20.07 -10.53
N ASP A 192 12.55 20.65 -11.73
CA ASP A 192 11.27 21.03 -12.28
C ASP A 192 10.32 19.84 -12.37
N LEU A 193 9.04 20.11 -12.17
CA LEU A 193 8.03 19.05 -12.15
C LEU A 193 7.94 18.35 -13.50
N PRO A 194 7.95 17.03 -13.53
CA PRO A 194 7.78 16.26 -14.75
C PRO A 194 6.34 16.38 -15.28
N PRO A 195 6.09 15.94 -16.53
CA PRO A 195 4.73 15.81 -17.05
C PRO A 195 3.82 14.98 -16.14
N THR A 196 2.50 15.19 -16.27
CA THR A 196 1.52 14.37 -15.57
C THR A 196 1.67 12.89 -15.97
N PRO A 197 1.66 11.95 -15.02
CA PRO A 197 1.68 10.53 -15.36
C PRO A 197 0.41 10.13 -16.11
N TRP A 198 0.50 9.08 -16.90
CA TRP A 198 -0.63 8.60 -17.69
C TRP A 198 -1.81 8.20 -16.80
N GLY A 199 -3.01 8.64 -17.16
CA GLY A 199 -4.26 8.34 -16.46
C GLY A 199 -4.51 9.14 -15.17
N TYR A 200 -3.82 10.27 -14.94
CA TYR A 200 -3.97 11.09 -13.72
C TYR A 200 -4.27 12.56 -14.00
#